data_053e3120c14ce9dee745da440294a677
#
_entry.id   053e3120c14ce9dee745da440294a677
#
_cell.length_a   1.000
_cell.length_b   1.000
_cell.length_c   1.000
_cell.angle_alpha   90.00
_cell.angle_beta   90.00
_cell.angle_gamma   90.00
#
_symmetry.space_group_name_H-M   'P 1'
#
loop_
_entity.id
_entity.type
_entity.pdbx_description
1 polymer ?
#
loop_
_entity_poly.entity_id
_entity_poly.type
_entity_poly.pdbx_seq_one_letter_code
_entity_poly.pdbx_strand_id
1 'polypeptide(L)'
;KETFEALSAGAVDFCTKPAGEVSADLSSIADDLLSKLRAAAGARPRAQKPVVAKPETSSFRPTWPPGGPKVIIIGISTGGPAALARVIPAMPRMTRSPIIIVQHMPAQFTKALAERLNGLSALKVREARDGDIPRPGQVLIAPGDQHLEMAPGGTLRLRGGPPVNGCRPSADVTMLSAAKVLGPAAVGVIMNGMGKDGAEGVKAIKKAQGMIYAQDEATCVIYGMPKAAVDTGVVDAVVPLDEIPTRLMRV
;
A
#
# COMPACT_ATOMS: atom_id res chain seq x y z
N LYS A 1 -7.24 15.71 -9.14
CA LYS A 1 -8.16 15.01 -10.04
C LYS A 1 -7.42 14.55 -11.29
N GLU A 2 -6.82 15.47 -12.03
CA GLU A 2 -6.08 15.21 -13.28
C GLU A 2 -4.96 14.16 -13.16
N THR A 3 -4.18 14.20 -12.06
CA THR A 3 -3.11 13.21 -11.80
C THR A 3 -3.64 11.77 -11.78
N PHE A 4 -4.77 11.54 -11.11
CA PHE A 4 -5.36 10.20 -11.07
C PHE A 4 -6.03 9.79 -12.37
N GLU A 5 -6.51 10.74 -13.17
CA GLU A 5 -7.01 10.50 -14.52
C GLU A 5 -5.85 10.06 -15.43
N ALA A 6 -4.72 10.77 -15.39
CA ALA A 6 -3.52 10.39 -16.12
C ALA A 6 -2.98 8.99 -15.74
N LEU A 7 -2.89 8.69 -14.43
CA LEU A 7 -2.49 7.36 -13.96
C LEU A 7 -3.45 6.26 -14.43
N SER A 8 -4.75 6.56 -14.52
CA SER A 8 -5.75 5.63 -15.04
C SER A 8 -5.67 5.45 -16.56
N ALA A 9 -5.24 6.49 -17.27
CA ALA A 9 -5.00 6.45 -18.71
C ALA A 9 -3.68 5.76 -19.08
N GLY A 10 -2.87 5.35 -18.09
CA GLY A 10 -1.65 4.58 -18.31
C GLY A 10 -0.35 5.32 -18.00
N ALA A 11 -0.40 6.50 -17.35
CA ALA A 11 0.80 7.12 -16.81
C ALA A 11 1.42 6.21 -15.73
N VAL A 12 2.74 6.05 -15.77
CA VAL A 12 3.48 5.16 -14.85
C VAL A 12 3.55 5.75 -13.45
N ASP A 13 3.87 7.05 -13.37
CA ASP A 13 3.99 7.81 -12.12
C ASP A 13 3.83 9.30 -12.39
N PHE A 14 3.96 10.14 -11.37
CA PHE A 14 3.93 11.60 -11.48
C PHE A 14 4.97 12.24 -10.57
N CYS A 15 5.38 13.46 -10.91
CA CYS A 15 6.24 14.30 -10.09
C CYS A 15 5.51 15.59 -9.75
N THR A 16 5.61 16.03 -8.49
CA THR A 16 5.05 17.33 -8.10
C THR A 16 5.96 18.46 -8.55
N LYS A 17 5.38 19.53 -9.11
CA LYS A 17 6.16 20.74 -9.36
C LYS A 17 6.62 21.34 -8.03
N PRO A 18 7.86 21.90 -7.95
CA PRO A 18 8.29 22.65 -6.80
C PRO A 18 7.33 23.83 -6.54
N ALA A 19 7.09 24.16 -5.26
CA ALA A 19 6.29 25.32 -4.91
C ALA A 19 7.08 26.61 -5.14
N GLY A 20 6.54 27.58 -5.90
CA GLY A 20 7.11 28.90 -6.13
C GLY A 20 6.81 29.47 -7.52
N GLU A 21 6.59 30.78 -7.61
CA GLU A 21 6.25 31.46 -8.87
C GLU A 21 7.46 31.74 -9.78
N VAL A 22 8.67 31.75 -9.25
CA VAL A 22 9.90 32.07 -10.01
C VAL A 22 11.04 31.13 -9.62
N SER A 23 11.68 30.52 -10.61
CA SER A 23 12.84 29.61 -10.47
C SER A 23 12.55 28.45 -9.52
N ALA A 24 11.65 27.58 -9.95
CA ALA A 24 11.51 26.29 -9.29
C ALA A 24 12.90 25.62 -9.23
N ASP A 25 13.44 25.48 -8.04
CA ASP A 25 14.69 24.77 -7.83
C ASP A 25 14.49 23.29 -8.18
N LEU A 26 14.73 22.97 -9.47
CA LEU A 26 14.63 21.60 -9.98
C LEU A 26 15.56 20.64 -9.24
N SER A 27 16.59 21.16 -8.55
CA SER A 27 17.49 20.33 -7.76
C SER A 27 16.77 19.65 -6.62
N SER A 28 15.76 20.28 -6.04
CA SER A 28 14.97 19.72 -4.94
C SER A 28 14.12 18.49 -5.32
N ILE A 29 13.81 18.35 -6.62
CA ILE A 29 13.05 17.21 -7.16
C ILE A 29 13.85 16.34 -8.12
N ALA A 30 15.12 16.70 -8.38
CA ALA A 30 15.92 16.05 -9.42
C ALA A 30 16.06 14.54 -9.18
N ASP A 31 16.33 14.13 -7.96
CA ASP A 31 16.50 12.71 -7.61
C ASP A 31 15.18 11.93 -7.75
N ASP A 32 14.04 12.51 -7.31
CA ASP A 32 12.73 11.91 -7.48
C ASP A 32 12.36 11.81 -8.97
N LEU A 33 12.56 12.87 -9.73
CA LEU A 33 12.29 12.92 -11.17
C LEU A 33 13.15 11.90 -11.94
N LEU A 34 14.48 11.90 -11.72
CA LEU A 34 15.38 10.94 -12.36
C LEU A 34 15.04 9.49 -12.01
N SER A 35 14.70 9.26 -10.76
CA SER A 35 14.27 7.96 -10.27
C SER A 35 13.01 7.48 -11.01
N LYS A 36 11.99 8.33 -11.11
CA LYS A 36 10.74 8.02 -11.81
C LYS A 36 10.89 7.91 -13.32
N LEU A 37 11.76 8.72 -13.95
CA LEU A 37 12.07 8.59 -15.37
C LEU A 37 12.77 7.26 -15.67
N ARG A 38 13.74 6.84 -14.85
CA ARG A 38 14.40 5.53 -14.99
C ARG A 38 13.38 4.40 -14.79
N ALA A 39 12.50 4.52 -13.81
CA ALA A 39 11.41 3.57 -13.60
C ALA A 39 10.48 3.50 -14.81
N ALA A 40 10.06 4.65 -15.35
CA ALA A 40 9.19 4.71 -16.52
C ALA A 40 9.83 4.12 -17.78
N ALA A 41 11.15 4.29 -17.97
CA ALA A 41 11.88 3.71 -19.09
C ALA A 41 11.89 2.17 -19.06
N GLY A 42 11.86 1.54 -17.86
CA GLY A 42 11.75 0.09 -17.68
C GLY A 42 10.33 -0.43 -17.49
N ALA A 43 9.34 0.46 -17.45
CA ALA A 43 7.97 0.10 -17.15
C ALA A 43 7.28 -0.65 -18.30
N ARG A 44 6.36 -1.56 -17.93
CA ARG A 44 5.46 -2.25 -18.86
C ARG A 44 4.03 -1.76 -18.64
N PRO A 45 3.66 -0.55 -19.15
CA PRO A 45 2.33 0.00 -18.94
C PRO A 45 1.27 -0.84 -19.64
N ARG A 46 0.22 -1.22 -18.91
CA ARG A 46 -0.98 -1.85 -19.46
C ARG A 46 -2.16 -0.90 -19.25
N ALA A 47 -2.91 -0.61 -20.33
CA ALA A 47 -4.17 0.10 -20.24
C ALA A 47 -5.14 -0.67 -19.32
N GLN A 48 -5.69 0.00 -18.30
CA GLN A 48 -6.51 -0.63 -17.28
C GLN A 48 -7.99 -0.25 -17.46
N LYS A 49 -8.86 -1.27 -17.50
CA LYS A 49 -10.32 -1.05 -17.43
C LYS A 49 -10.76 -1.03 -15.96
N PRO A 50 -11.52 -0.03 -15.50
CA PRO A 50 -12.04 0.01 -14.15
C PRO A 50 -13.12 -1.05 -13.93
N VAL A 51 -13.06 -1.76 -12.80
CA VAL A 51 -14.12 -2.64 -12.32
C VAL A 51 -14.97 -1.84 -11.34
N VAL A 52 -16.27 -1.70 -11.61
CA VAL A 52 -17.23 -0.99 -10.75
C VAL A 52 -18.04 -2.01 -9.96
N ALA A 53 -17.88 -2.04 -8.64
CA ALA A 53 -18.73 -2.83 -7.74
C ALA A 53 -19.75 -1.91 -7.04
N LYS A 54 -21.02 -2.34 -6.94
CA LYS A 54 -22.10 -1.60 -6.28
C LYS A 54 -22.16 -1.91 -4.77
N PRO A 55 -22.45 -0.93 -3.88
CA PRO A 55 -22.43 -1.13 -2.44
C PRO A 55 -23.72 -1.71 -1.87
N GLU A 56 -23.60 -2.67 -0.95
CA GLU A 56 -24.68 -3.14 -0.06
C GLU A 56 -24.39 -2.74 1.40
N THR A 57 -25.40 -2.33 2.16
CA THR A 57 -25.28 -1.80 3.53
C THR A 57 -25.63 -2.84 4.59
N SER A 58 -24.73 -3.11 5.53
CA SER A 58 -24.98 -3.87 6.76
C SER A 58 -24.10 -3.38 7.91
N SER A 59 -24.62 -3.37 9.13
CA SER A 59 -23.98 -2.87 10.35
C SER A 59 -23.36 -4.02 11.14
N PHE A 60 -22.04 -3.98 11.39
CA PHE A 60 -21.31 -4.93 12.23
C PHE A 60 -20.41 -4.21 13.24
N ARG A 61 -20.38 -4.67 14.49
CA ARG A 61 -19.49 -4.17 15.55
C ARG A 61 -18.51 -5.26 15.97
N PRO A 62 -17.21 -5.16 15.73
CA PRO A 62 -16.23 -6.07 16.30
C PRO A 62 -15.48 -5.46 17.49
N THR A 63 -15.26 -6.28 18.49
CA THR A 63 -14.18 -6.11 19.48
C THR A 63 -12.97 -6.89 18.98
N TRP A 64 -11.75 -6.31 19.09
CA TRP A 64 -10.50 -6.98 18.72
C TRP A 64 -10.07 -7.95 19.85
N PRO A 65 -10.20 -9.26 19.72
CA PRO A 65 -9.81 -10.20 20.75
C PRO A 65 -8.41 -10.78 20.51
N PRO A 66 -7.71 -11.31 21.51
CA PRO A 66 -6.60 -12.21 21.29
C PRO A 66 -7.02 -13.35 20.36
N GLY A 67 -6.30 -13.54 19.24
CA GLY A 67 -6.73 -14.44 18.16
C GLY A 67 -7.70 -13.81 17.15
N GLY A 68 -7.79 -12.47 17.12
CA GLY A 68 -8.62 -11.70 16.20
C GLY A 68 -8.26 -11.88 14.71
N PRO A 69 -9.04 -11.26 13.81
CA PRO A 69 -8.83 -11.41 12.37
C PRO A 69 -7.42 -10.95 11.98
N LYS A 70 -6.86 -11.59 10.97
CA LYS A 70 -5.57 -11.18 10.42
C LYS A 70 -5.64 -9.76 9.90
N VAL A 71 -4.52 -9.03 9.97
CA VAL A 71 -4.37 -7.68 9.44
C VAL A 71 -3.46 -7.74 8.22
N ILE A 72 -3.95 -7.23 7.10
CA ILE A 72 -3.21 -7.20 5.84
C ILE A 72 -2.48 -5.86 5.75
N ILE A 73 -1.17 -5.89 5.51
CA ILE A 73 -0.33 -4.70 5.30
C ILE A 73 0.24 -4.76 3.89
N ILE A 74 -0.15 -3.81 3.05
CA ILE A 74 0.27 -3.70 1.65
C ILE A 74 1.32 -2.60 1.53
N GLY A 75 2.54 -2.95 1.12
CA GLY A 75 3.57 -2.01 0.70
C GLY A 75 3.58 -1.88 -0.83
N ILE A 76 3.50 -0.66 -1.35
CA ILE A 76 3.38 -0.38 -2.78
C ILE A 76 3.90 1.02 -3.12
N SER A 77 4.39 1.21 -4.36
CA SER A 77 4.96 2.48 -4.83
C SER A 77 4.53 2.80 -6.27
N THR A 78 5.47 2.97 -7.18
CA THR A 78 5.24 3.27 -8.60
C THR A 78 4.29 2.26 -9.25
N GLY A 79 3.26 2.73 -9.94
CA GLY A 79 2.16 1.92 -10.47
C GLY A 79 1.10 1.55 -9.43
N GLY A 80 1.31 1.96 -8.16
CA GLY A 80 0.45 1.62 -7.03
C GLY A 80 -1.00 2.07 -7.18
N PRO A 81 -1.28 3.34 -7.48
CA PRO A 81 -2.65 3.83 -7.58
C PRO A 81 -3.50 3.06 -8.59
N ALA A 82 -2.88 2.67 -9.70
CA ALA A 82 -3.54 1.88 -10.74
C ALA A 82 -3.78 0.42 -10.28
N ALA A 83 -2.79 -0.21 -9.65
CA ALA A 83 -2.91 -1.56 -9.11
C ALA A 83 -3.94 -1.62 -7.97
N LEU A 84 -3.91 -0.66 -7.05
CA LEU A 84 -4.88 -0.57 -5.95
C LEU A 84 -6.31 -0.35 -6.45
N ALA A 85 -6.50 0.41 -7.55
CA ALA A 85 -7.82 0.60 -8.17
C ALA A 85 -8.37 -0.69 -8.82
N ARG A 86 -7.56 -1.75 -8.96
CA ARG A 86 -7.99 -3.09 -9.38
C ARG A 86 -8.19 -4.01 -8.19
N VAL A 87 -7.25 -4.03 -7.27
CA VAL A 87 -7.23 -4.96 -6.13
C VAL A 87 -8.30 -4.62 -5.09
N ILE A 88 -8.42 -3.36 -4.68
CA ILE A 88 -9.31 -2.97 -3.58
C ILE A 88 -10.79 -3.10 -3.95
N PRO A 89 -11.26 -2.68 -5.14
CA PRO A 89 -12.66 -2.90 -5.54
C PRO A 89 -13.03 -4.38 -5.73
N ALA A 90 -12.06 -5.25 -6.05
CA ALA A 90 -12.28 -6.68 -6.18
C ALA A 90 -12.43 -7.39 -4.82
N MET A 91 -12.13 -6.72 -3.69
CA MET A 91 -12.34 -7.26 -2.35
C MET A 91 -13.81 -7.13 -1.95
N PRO A 92 -14.46 -8.21 -1.46
CA PRO A 92 -15.86 -8.15 -1.05
C PRO A 92 -16.02 -7.33 0.24
N ARG A 93 -17.21 -6.73 0.41
CA ARG A 93 -17.57 -5.97 1.61
C ARG A 93 -17.38 -6.74 2.91
N MET A 94 -17.61 -8.04 2.89
CA MET A 94 -17.48 -8.93 4.04
C MET A 94 -16.04 -9.39 4.30
N THR A 95 -15.05 -8.68 3.76
CA THR A 95 -13.63 -8.92 4.07
C THR A 95 -13.40 -8.85 5.58
N ARG A 96 -13.01 -9.97 6.17
CA ARG A 96 -12.81 -10.10 7.63
C ARG A 96 -11.55 -9.42 8.12
N SER A 97 -10.53 -9.36 7.28
CA SER A 97 -9.22 -8.80 7.59
C SER A 97 -9.19 -7.32 7.23
N PRO A 98 -8.93 -6.40 8.18
CA PRO A 98 -8.67 -5.01 7.84
C PRO A 98 -7.39 -4.89 7.01
N ILE A 99 -7.35 -3.87 6.14
CA ILE A 99 -6.25 -3.64 5.22
C ILE A 99 -5.59 -2.31 5.57
N ILE A 100 -4.27 -2.32 5.72
CA ILE A 100 -3.42 -1.13 5.84
C ILE A 100 -2.62 -1.02 4.56
N ILE A 101 -2.63 0.15 3.92
CA ILE A 101 -1.87 0.41 2.70
C ILE A 101 -0.78 1.44 3.01
N VAL A 102 0.44 1.09 2.69
CA VAL A 102 1.59 2.00 2.68
C VAL A 102 1.95 2.26 1.22
N GLN A 103 1.38 3.32 0.66
CA GLN A 103 1.67 3.82 -0.67
C GLN A 103 2.71 4.93 -0.56
N HIS A 104 3.85 4.79 -1.24
CA HIS A 104 4.83 5.88 -1.33
C HIS A 104 4.25 6.99 -2.20
N MET A 105 3.82 8.07 -1.54
CA MET A 105 3.17 9.20 -2.20
C MET A 105 3.20 10.43 -1.28
N PRO A 106 3.34 11.66 -1.83
CA PRO A 106 3.27 12.88 -1.02
C PRO A 106 1.91 13.05 -0.33
N ALA A 107 1.89 13.72 0.83
CA ALA A 107 0.72 13.88 1.70
C ALA A 107 -0.53 14.42 0.98
N GLN A 108 -0.35 15.36 0.06
CA GLN A 108 -1.47 15.95 -0.70
C GLN A 108 -2.21 14.96 -1.60
N PHE A 109 -1.62 13.79 -1.90
CA PHE A 109 -2.20 12.79 -2.79
C PHE A 109 -2.77 11.57 -2.08
N THR A 110 -2.32 11.25 -0.87
CA THR A 110 -2.79 10.06 -0.15
C THR A 110 -4.26 10.16 0.22
N LYS A 111 -4.74 11.36 0.59
CA LYS A 111 -6.16 11.62 0.82
C LYS A 111 -6.99 11.44 -0.45
N ALA A 112 -6.55 12.01 -1.57
CA ALA A 112 -7.26 11.90 -2.85
C ALA A 112 -7.27 10.45 -3.37
N LEU A 113 -6.20 9.67 -3.13
CA LEU A 113 -6.17 8.23 -3.41
C LEU A 113 -7.22 7.49 -2.56
N ALA A 114 -7.30 7.79 -1.27
CA ALA A 114 -8.26 7.17 -0.37
C ALA A 114 -9.71 7.47 -0.81
N GLU A 115 -10.03 8.73 -1.12
CA GLU A 115 -11.35 9.14 -1.61
C GLU A 115 -11.71 8.43 -2.92
N ARG A 116 -10.76 8.33 -3.85
CA ARG A 116 -10.95 7.61 -5.11
C ARG A 116 -11.24 6.13 -4.90
N LEU A 117 -10.42 5.44 -4.09
CA LEU A 117 -10.61 4.02 -3.81
C LEU A 117 -11.91 3.77 -3.04
N ASN A 118 -12.30 4.68 -2.14
CA ASN A 118 -13.58 4.61 -1.45
C ASN A 118 -14.77 4.70 -2.41
N GLY A 119 -14.68 5.53 -3.44
CA GLY A 119 -15.72 5.62 -4.49
C GLY A 119 -15.81 4.40 -5.40
N LEU A 120 -14.74 3.62 -5.52
CA LEU A 120 -14.66 2.43 -6.38
C LEU A 120 -14.95 1.12 -5.64
N SER A 121 -14.86 1.10 -4.30
CA SER A 121 -14.87 -0.12 -3.50
C SER A 121 -16.14 -0.25 -2.63
N ALA A 122 -16.50 -1.48 -2.31
CA ALA A 122 -17.49 -1.79 -1.29
C ALA A 122 -16.93 -1.65 0.15
N LEU A 123 -15.60 -1.59 0.30
CA LEU A 123 -14.90 -1.36 1.56
C LEU A 123 -14.89 0.13 1.91
N LYS A 124 -14.77 0.44 3.21
CA LYS A 124 -14.57 1.82 3.67
C LYS A 124 -13.09 2.18 3.57
N VAL A 125 -12.73 3.02 2.60
CA VAL A 125 -11.35 3.45 2.38
C VAL A 125 -11.17 4.90 2.86
N ARG A 126 -10.14 5.15 3.66
CA ARG A 126 -9.75 6.49 4.10
C ARG A 126 -8.28 6.53 4.51
N GLU A 127 -7.73 7.72 4.67
CA GLU A 127 -6.44 7.86 5.36
C GLU A 127 -6.55 7.42 6.81
N ALA A 128 -5.45 6.83 7.32
CA ALA A 128 -5.27 6.51 8.72
C ALA A 128 -5.11 7.81 9.54
N ARG A 129 -5.59 7.77 10.77
CA ARG A 129 -5.42 8.83 11.77
C ARG A 129 -4.71 8.27 12.99
N ASP A 130 -4.03 9.14 13.71
CA ASP A 130 -3.46 8.75 15.00
C ASP A 130 -4.55 8.24 15.94
N GLY A 131 -4.31 7.12 16.60
CA GLY A 131 -5.28 6.45 17.47
C GLY A 131 -6.28 5.53 16.77
N ASP A 132 -6.24 5.39 15.45
CA ASP A 132 -7.11 4.44 14.74
C ASP A 132 -6.86 2.98 15.17
N ILE A 133 -7.93 2.21 15.19
CA ILE A 133 -7.88 0.75 15.33
C ILE A 133 -8.43 0.15 14.03
N PRO A 134 -7.62 -0.64 13.28
CA PRO A 134 -8.07 -1.28 12.05
C PRO A 134 -9.24 -2.24 12.32
N ARG A 135 -10.27 -2.20 11.47
CA ARG A 135 -11.48 -3.03 11.61
C ARG A 135 -11.82 -3.74 10.32
N PRO A 136 -12.45 -4.94 10.37
CA PRO A 136 -12.98 -5.59 9.18
C PRO A 136 -13.80 -4.64 8.30
N GLY A 137 -13.69 -4.81 6.99
CA GLY A 137 -14.37 -3.97 6.01
C GLY A 137 -13.75 -2.57 5.83
N GLN A 138 -12.60 -2.29 6.48
CA GLN A 138 -11.87 -1.02 6.34
C GLN A 138 -10.53 -1.20 5.62
N VAL A 139 -10.20 -0.18 4.85
CA VAL A 139 -8.88 0.04 4.27
C VAL A 139 -8.35 1.38 4.79
N LEU A 140 -7.20 1.36 5.43
CA LEU A 140 -6.54 2.54 5.99
C LEU A 140 -5.25 2.80 5.20
N ILE A 141 -5.15 3.99 4.58
CA ILE A 141 -3.97 4.41 3.83
C ILE A 141 -3.08 5.24 4.74
N ALA A 142 -1.81 4.90 4.83
CA ALA A 142 -0.83 5.69 5.57
C ALA A 142 -0.73 7.09 4.93
N PRO A 143 -0.89 8.19 5.70
CA PRO A 143 -0.70 9.54 5.19
C PRO A 143 0.73 9.76 4.70
N GLY A 144 0.89 10.49 3.60
CA GLY A 144 2.22 10.93 3.16
C GLY A 144 2.90 11.80 4.22
N ASP A 145 4.22 11.86 4.16
CA ASP A 145 5.10 12.59 5.09
C ASP A 145 5.03 12.15 6.57
N GLN A 146 4.37 11.05 6.86
CA GLN A 146 4.34 10.45 8.20
C GLN A 146 4.54 8.93 8.11
N HIS A 147 5.29 8.36 9.06
CA HIS A 147 5.33 6.92 9.24
C HIS A 147 4.07 6.45 9.98
N LEU A 148 3.55 5.30 9.57
CA LEU A 148 2.45 4.63 10.25
C LEU A 148 3.01 3.44 11.02
N GLU A 149 2.83 3.43 12.33
CA GLU A 149 3.23 2.34 13.22
C GLU A 149 2.02 1.72 13.90
N MET A 150 2.13 0.44 14.24
CA MET A 150 1.16 -0.22 15.10
C MET A 150 1.70 -0.28 16.52
N ALA A 151 0.99 0.33 17.45
CA ALA A 151 1.29 0.30 18.87
C ALA A 151 0.66 -0.93 19.56
N PRO A 152 1.13 -1.32 20.77
CA PRO A 152 0.49 -2.36 21.56
C PRO A 152 -1.03 -2.18 21.65
N GLY A 153 -1.78 -3.27 21.54
CA GLY A 153 -3.25 -3.24 21.48
C GLY A 153 -3.83 -2.99 20.08
N GLY A 154 -2.97 -2.89 19.04
CA GLY A 154 -3.41 -2.77 17.64
C GLY A 154 -3.76 -1.34 17.22
N THR A 155 -3.50 -0.33 18.05
CA THR A 155 -3.73 1.07 17.74
C THR A 155 -2.68 1.60 16.77
N LEU A 156 -3.10 2.32 15.72
CA LEU A 156 -2.21 2.96 14.78
C LEU A 156 -1.68 4.29 15.33
N ARG A 157 -0.41 4.58 15.08
CA ARG A 157 0.26 5.83 15.45
C ARG A 157 0.92 6.45 14.24
N LEU A 158 0.72 7.73 14.08
CA LEU A 158 1.40 8.55 13.08
C LEU A 158 2.65 9.17 13.69
N ARG A 159 3.79 8.99 13.05
CA ARG A 159 5.06 9.53 13.53
C ARG A 159 5.80 10.27 12.42
N GLY A 160 6.35 11.41 12.80
CA GLY A 160 7.41 12.06 12.04
C GLY A 160 8.71 11.25 12.11
N GLY A 161 9.77 11.78 11.53
CA GLY A 161 11.11 11.19 11.55
C GLY A 161 11.77 11.20 10.18
N PRO A 162 13.03 10.74 10.08
CA PRO A 162 13.71 10.66 8.79
C PRO A 162 13.06 9.60 7.90
N PRO A 163 13.11 9.76 6.56
CA PRO A 163 12.69 8.71 5.63
C PRO A 163 13.46 7.40 5.86
N VAL A 164 12.78 6.28 5.75
CA VAL A 164 13.36 4.93 5.78
C VAL A 164 13.36 4.40 4.35
N ASN A 165 14.49 3.89 3.87
CA ASN A 165 14.71 3.53 2.46
C ASN A 165 14.35 4.67 1.48
N GLY A 166 14.53 5.93 1.89
CA GLY A 166 14.13 7.11 1.12
C GLY A 166 12.62 7.40 1.12
N CYS A 167 11.81 6.64 1.86
CA CYS A 167 10.35 6.73 1.85
C CYS A 167 9.77 7.14 3.20
N ARG A 168 8.75 7.99 3.17
CA ARG A 168 7.88 8.32 4.29
C ARG A 168 6.46 8.62 3.77
N PRO A 169 5.48 7.69 4.03
CA PRO A 169 5.56 6.49 4.86
C PRO A 169 6.50 5.42 4.31
N SER A 170 6.95 4.48 5.18
CA SER A 170 7.71 3.29 4.81
C SER A 170 6.95 2.02 5.17
N ALA A 171 6.93 1.05 4.24
CA ALA A 171 6.34 -0.26 4.46
C ALA A 171 7.10 -1.05 5.54
N ASP A 172 8.43 -0.92 5.57
CA ASP A 172 9.25 -1.56 6.62
C ASP A 172 8.83 -1.09 8.01
N VAL A 173 8.65 0.21 8.23
CA VAL A 173 8.24 0.77 9.55
C VAL A 173 6.90 0.18 9.99
N THR A 174 5.92 0.17 9.10
CA THR A 174 4.59 -0.36 9.41
C THR A 174 4.63 -1.87 9.67
N MET A 175 5.31 -2.64 8.81
CA MET A 175 5.38 -4.09 8.92
C MET A 175 6.19 -4.55 10.13
N LEU A 176 7.31 -3.87 10.45
CA LEU A 176 8.12 -4.16 11.63
C LEU A 176 7.34 -3.96 12.94
N SER A 177 6.57 -2.87 13.03
CA SER A 177 5.72 -2.61 14.20
C SER A 177 4.54 -3.59 14.27
N ALA A 178 3.89 -3.86 13.14
CA ALA A 178 2.77 -4.80 13.06
C ALA A 178 3.19 -6.24 13.41
N ALA A 179 4.36 -6.69 12.95
CA ALA A 179 4.89 -8.01 13.30
C ALA A 179 5.04 -8.21 14.81
N LYS A 180 5.50 -7.18 15.52
CA LYS A 180 5.65 -7.22 16.99
C LYS A 180 4.33 -7.31 17.73
N VAL A 181 3.27 -6.69 17.20
CA VAL A 181 1.96 -6.56 17.85
C VAL A 181 1.02 -7.71 17.49
N LEU A 182 1.00 -8.08 16.22
CA LEU A 182 0.05 -9.04 15.66
C LEU A 182 0.56 -10.48 15.67
N GLY A 183 1.89 -10.67 15.66
CA GLY A 183 2.46 -12.01 15.55
C GLY A 183 1.94 -12.74 14.31
N PRO A 184 1.39 -13.96 14.45
CA PRO A 184 0.87 -14.77 13.34
C PRO A 184 -0.34 -14.17 12.63
N ALA A 185 -1.00 -13.14 13.21
CA ALA A 185 -2.11 -12.44 12.58
C ALA A 185 -1.65 -11.40 11.54
N ALA A 186 -0.36 -11.10 11.43
CA ALA A 186 0.17 -10.20 10.42
C ALA A 186 0.25 -10.87 9.05
N VAL A 187 -0.23 -10.18 8.01
CA VAL A 187 -0.09 -10.59 6.61
C VAL A 187 0.58 -9.46 5.83
N GLY A 188 1.78 -9.71 5.32
CA GLY A 188 2.52 -8.78 4.48
C GLY A 188 2.25 -9.01 3.00
N VAL A 189 2.04 -7.95 2.25
CA VAL A 189 1.90 -8.00 0.79
C VAL A 189 2.81 -6.93 0.19
N ILE A 190 3.72 -7.32 -0.68
CA ILE A 190 4.56 -6.37 -1.42
C ILE A 190 4.12 -6.37 -2.88
N MET A 191 3.70 -5.20 -3.33
CA MET A 191 3.25 -4.97 -4.70
C MET A 191 4.22 -4.07 -5.45
N ASN A 192 3.93 -3.85 -6.74
CA ASN A 192 4.80 -3.10 -7.65
C ASN A 192 5.32 -1.79 -7.05
N GLY A 193 6.56 -1.49 -7.35
CA GLY A 193 7.27 -0.31 -6.88
C GLY A 193 8.76 -0.43 -7.07
N MET A 194 9.43 0.71 -7.06
CA MET A 194 10.88 0.78 -7.14
C MET A 194 11.50 0.69 -5.75
N GLY A 195 12.74 0.20 -5.68
CA GLY A 195 13.50 0.09 -4.43
C GLY A 195 13.28 -1.23 -3.69
N LYS A 196 13.50 -1.20 -2.37
CA LYS A 196 13.50 -2.39 -1.51
C LYS A 196 12.69 -2.24 -0.23
N ASP A 197 11.95 -1.15 -0.08
CA ASP A 197 11.15 -0.92 1.13
C ASP A 197 10.11 -2.03 1.31
N GLY A 198 9.97 -2.53 2.51
CA GLY A 198 9.17 -3.70 2.86
C GLY A 198 9.97 -5.02 2.97
N ALA A 199 11.23 -5.08 2.46
CA ALA A 199 12.03 -6.30 2.52
C ALA A 199 12.41 -6.70 3.96
N GLU A 200 12.72 -5.76 4.83
CA GLU A 200 12.95 -6.04 6.25
C GLU A 200 11.63 -6.31 6.99
N GLY A 201 10.56 -5.62 6.60
CA GLY A 201 9.22 -5.83 7.15
C GLY A 201 8.70 -7.23 6.92
N VAL A 202 8.84 -7.79 5.71
CA VAL A 202 8.41 -9.16 5.41
C VAL A 202 9.21 -10.20 6.20
N LYS A 203 10.53 -10.00 6.39
CA LYS A 203 11.34 -10.86 7.26
C LYS A 203 10.83 -10.86 8.70
N ALA A 204 10.46 -9.69 9.22
CA ALA A 204 9.93 -9.57 10.57
C ALA A 204 8.55 -10.25 10.72
N ILE A 205 7.64 -10.06 9.76
CA ILE A 205 6.34 -10.73 9.73
C ILE A 205 6.55 -12.26 9.67
N LYS A 206 7.45 -12.74 8.83
CA LYS A 206 7.73 -14.18 8.73
C LYS A 206 8.31 -14.75 10.01
N LYS A 207 9.24 -14.03 10.65
CA LYS A 207 9.79 -14.39 11.96
C LYS A 207 8.70 -14.47 13.04
N ALA A 208 7.67 -13.62 12.93
CA ALA A 208 6.49 -13.61 13.79
C ALA A 208 5.43 -14.66 13.39
N GLN A 209 5.75 -15.58 12.45
CA GLN A 209 4.88 -16.63 11.93
C GLN A 209 3.67 -16.10 11.11
N GLY A 210 3.76 -14.89 10.61
CA GLY A 210 2.80 -14.31 9.68
C GLY A 210 2.97 -14.83 8.25
N MET A 211 2.08 -14.39 7.35
CA MET A 211 2.06 -14.80 5.94
C MET A 211 2.57 -13.67 5.05
N ILE A 212 3.25 -14.02 3.96
CA ILE A 212 3.84 -13.06 3.04
C ILE A 212 3.45 -13.40 1.59
N TYR A 213 2.95 -12.41 0.88
CA TYR A 213 2.69 -12.45 -0.55
C TYR A 213 3.51 -11.38 -1.28
N ALA A 214 3.95 -11.68 -2.49
CA ALA A 214 4.56 -10.70 -3.39
C ALA A 214 3.86 -10.73 -4.74
N GLN A 215 3.68 -9.56 -5.37
CA GLN A 215 3.19 -9.50 -6.74
C GLN A 215 4.22 -10.09 -7.70
N ASP A 216 3.77 -10.81 -8.72
CA ASP A 216 4.64 -11.39 -9.74
C ASP A 216 5.24 -10.34 -10.69
N GLU A 217 6.33 -10.70 -11.35
CA GLU A 217 7.01 -9.81 -12.30
C GLU A 217 6.13 -9.49 -13.52
N ALA A 218 5.38 -10.47 -14.00
CA ALA A 218 4.62 -10.35 -15.24
C ALA A 218 3.50 -9.29 -15.18
N THR A 219 2.94 -9.07 -13.98
CA THR A 219 1.88 -8.07 -13.77
C THR A 219 2.38 -6.79 -13.11
N CYS A 220 3.65 -6.71 -12.70
CA CYS A 220 4.25 -5.49 -12.19
C CYS A 220 4.50 -4.46 -13.28
N VAL A 221 4.23 -3.18 -13.00
CA VAL A 221 4.74 -2.04 -13.76
C VAL A 221 6.24 -1.90 -13.52
N ILE A 222 6.65 -1.97 -12.25
CA ILE A 222 8.06 -1.99 -11.80
C ILE A 222 8.23 -3.14 -10.79
N TYR A 223 9.08 -4.11 -11.13
CA TYR A 223 9.40 -5.26 -10.28
C TYR A 223 10.63 -5.01 -9.42
N GLY A 224 10.59 -3.97 -8.56
CA GLY A 224 11.67 -3.65 -7.63
C GLY A 224 11.37 -4.12 -6.21
N MET A 225 10.38 -3.53 -5.56
CA MET A 225 9.96 -3.91 -4.20
C MET A 225 9.55 -5.39 -4.11
N PRO A 226 8.74 -5.95 -5.03
CA PRO A 226 8.41 -7.37 -4.99
C PRO A 226 9.64 -8.26 -5.16
N LYS A 227 10.55 -7.90 -6.09
CA LYS A 227 11.81 -8.62 -6.27
C LYS A 227 12.62 -8.64 -4.97
N ALA A 228 12.81 -7.48 -4.33
CA ALA A 228 13.54 -7.37 -3.08
C ALA A 228 12.91 -8.22 -1.96
N ALA A 229 11.57 -8.29 -1.90
CA ALA A 229 10.87 -9.16 -0.97
C ALA A 229 11.11 -10.65 -1.29
N VAL A 230 11.02 -11.05 -2.56
CA VAL A 230 11.28 -12.44 -3.01
C VAL A 230 12.73 -12.85 -2.74
N ASP A 231 13.68 -11.97 -3.00
CA ASP A 231 15.11 -12.20 -2.76
C ASP A 231 15.43 -12.45 -1.26
N THR A 232 14.53 -12.10 -0.34
CA THR A 232 14.67 -12.45 1.09
C THR A 232 14.50 -13.94 1.38
N GLY A 233 13.86 -14.69 0.48
CA GLY A 233 13.56 -16.12 0.65
C GLY A 233 12.41 -16.43 1.62
N VAL A 234 11.67 -15.43 2.12
CA VAL A 234 10.60 -15.64 3.13
C VAL A 234 9.18 -15.50 2.56
N VAL A 235 9.03 -15.20 1.28
CA VAL A 235 7.73 -15.04 0.61
C VAL A 235 7.04 -16.40 0.49
N ASP A 236 5.81 -16.51 0.96
CA ASP A 236 5.02 -17.76 0.91
C ASP A 236 4.44 -18.03 -0.47
N ALA A 237 4.07 -16.97 -1.21
CA ALA A 237 3.63 -17.09 -2.59
C ALA A 237 3.85 -15.80 -3.39
N VAL A 238 4.27 -15.98 -4.65
CA VAL A 238 4.31 -14.93 -5.66
C VAL A 238 3.02 -15.04 -6.48
N VAL A 239 2.28 -13.93 -6.60
CA VAL A 239 0.88 -13.93 -7.04
C VAL A 239 0.66 -12.88 -8.12
N PRO A 240 0.01 -13.21 -9.26
CA PRO A 240 -0.44 -12.22 -10.23
C PRO A 240 -1.38 -11.18 -9.62
N LEU A 241 -1.31 -9.93 -10.09
CA LEU A 241 -2.09 -8.81 -9.55
C LEU A 241 -3.58 -9.15 -9.36
N ASP A 242 -4.19 -9.78 -10.36
CA ASP A 242 -5.63 -10.08 -10.36
C ASP A 242 -6.01 -11.25 -9.42
N GLU A 243 -5.04 -12.03 -8.97
CA GLU A 243 -5.27 -13.11 -8.00
C GLU A 243 -5.06 -12.64 -6.55
N ILE A 244 -4.42 -11.49 -6.33
CA ILE A 244 -4.18 -10.96 -4.98
C ILE A 244 -5.47 -10.87 -4.16
N PRO A 245 -6.60 -10.30 -4.67
CA PRO A 245 -7.85 -10.26 -3.91
C PRO A 245 -8.31 -11.65 -3.44
N THR A 246 -8.28 -12.63 -4.33
CA THR A 246 -8.70 -14.01 -4.01
C THR A 246 -7.79 -14.66 -2.95
N ARG A 247 -6.48 -14.38 -2.98
CA ARG A 247 -5.54 -14.85 -1.94
C ARG A 247 -5.83 -14.21 -0.60
N LEU A 248 -6.06 -12.89 -0.59
CA LEU A 248 -6.32 -12.14 0.64
C LEU A 248 -7.67 -12.46 1.29
N MET A 249 -8.63 -12.97 0.54
CA MET A 249 -9.90 -13.45 1.10
C MET A 249 -9.78 -14.77 1.89
N ARG A 250 -8.70 -15.52 1.67
CA ARG A 250 -8.47 -16.83 2.31
C ARG A 250 -7.64 -16.77 3.60
N VAL A 251 -7.21 -15.57 3.98
CA VAL A 251 -6.38 -15.34 5.18
C VAL A 251 -7.20 -14.90 6.39
#